data_4a97b8bc5e6f0fc6d09ae65191aeb354
#
_entry.id   4a97b8bc5e6f0fc6d09ae65191aeb354
#
_cell.length_a   1.000
_cell.length_b   1.000
_cell.length_c   1.000
_cell.angle_alpha   90.00
_cell.angle_beta   90.00
_cell.angle_gamma   90.00
#
_symmetry.space_group_name_H-M   'P 1'
#
loop_
_entity.id
_entity.type
_entity.pdbx_description
1 polymer ?
#
loop_
_entity_poly.entity_id
_entity_poly.type
_entity_poly.pdbx_seq_one_letter_code
_entity_poly.pdbx_strand_id
1 'polypeptide(L)'
;MRVLYYNWADYLDDERRGGGVSVYQRNLMAAMDARDDVVAGFFSSGLSYDLPAGPPRWEAVRHGPRTDRHRRWEIVNAAALAPAHHSFGDPAQVEDRATEAAVCDLVAATGPWDVLHLNNLEGLPVAVLGRLKARFPGLRIVLSLHNHFAVCPQVNLWWQERSACTDFEGGRACVTCLPCMPDQRMLRLANGLAYRLKRAGVRPGTRAFDVMFRWTLRAGGRGMRALRRLRPSPGALPAVERPDGAPFAARRSAMAAAINAHCDRVLCVSDAVRRIAVHHGIAPDRTHVSYIGTAEAAAFARTAPRPVPCAADGTLTLAFLGYMRRDKGFHFLLDALESLPGALAGRVRLVVAARRGDRATMARLAGLGARLASVDHADGYRHADLDRLLAPVDVGVIPVLWEDSLPQVAIEMHARHIPLLTADMGGARELGRCPDMLFPAGDRAAFRARLERLLAGGVDFGAYWAGAMPPVSLEAHAAALMRHYRG
;
A
#
# COMPACT_ATOMS: atom_id res chain seq x y z
N MET A 1 3.44 14.78 -24.75
CA MET A 1 4.34 14.39 -23.64
C MET A 1 4.34 12.88 -23.48
N ARG A 2 5.51 12.26 -23.35
CA ARG A 2 5.66 10.80 -23.18
C ARG A 2 6.04 10.50 -21.74
N VAL A 3 5.19 9.74 -21.02
CA VAL A 3 5.35 9.43 -19.60
C VAL A 3 5.50 7.92 -19.40
N LEU A 4 6.61 7.51 -18.79
CA LEU A 4 6.83 6.13 -18.38
C LEU A 4 6.52 5.99 -16.89
N TYR A 5 5.52 5.17 -16.56
CA TYR A 5 5.13 4.88 -15.18
C TYR A 5 5.83 3.63 -14.65
N TYR A 6 6.09 3.63 -13.36
CA TYR A 6 6.60 2.48 -12.63
C TYR A 6 5.79 2.16 -11.38
N ASN A 7 5.56 0.88 -11.16
CA ASN A 7 5.19 0.30 -9.87
C ASN A 7 5.76 -1.13 -9.80
N TRP A 8 6.08 -1.63 -8.59
CA TRP A 8 6.62 -2.98 -8.44
C TRP A 8 5.66 -4.08 -8.92
N ALA A 9 4.35 -3.88 -8.80
CA ALA A 9 3.33 -4.75 -9.37
C ALA A 9 2.70 -4.09 -10.61
N ASP A 10 2.50 -4.88 -11.65
CA ASP A 10 1.75 -4.45 -12.83
C ASP A 10 0.33 -4.00 -12.44
N TYR A 11 -0.14 -2.89 -13.00
CA TYR A 11 -1.48 -2.36 -12.71
C TYR A 11 -2.63 -3.26 -13.19
N LEU A 12 -2.33 -4.22 -14.08
CA LEU A 12 -3.24 -5.27 -14.54
C LEU A 12 -2.87 -6.64 -13.96
N ASP A 13 -2.13 -6.70 -12.83
CA ASP A 13 -1.77 -7.96 -12.17
C ASP A 13 -3.02 -8.72 -11.70
N ASP A 14 -3.22 -9.93 -12.25
CA ASP A 14 -4.33 -10.81 -11.91
C ASP A 14 -4.30 -11.29 -10.44
N GLU A 15 -3.11 -11.30 -9.82
CA GLU A 15 -2.93 -11.69 -8.43
C GLU A 15 -3.30 -10.57 -7.44
N ARG A 16 -3.51 -9.34 -7.93
CA ARG A 16 -3.87 -8.16 -7.15
C ARG A 16 -2.88 -7.84 -6.02
N ARG A 17 -1.59 -8.14 -6.24
CA ARG A 17 -0.53 -7.96 -5.23
C ARG A 17 -0.24 -6.51 -4.91
N GLY A 18 -0.38 -5.62 -5.88
CA GLY A 18 -0.10 -4.19 -5.72
C GLY A 18 -1.13 -3.40 -4.92
N GLY A 19 -2.22 -4.03 -4.45
CA GLY A 19 -3.22 -3.39 -3.59
C GLY A 19 -3.77 -2.08 -4.16
N GLY A 20 -3.94 -1.07 -3.29
CA GLY A 20 -4.48 0.24 -3.64
C GLY A 20 -3.66 1.00 -4.70
N VAL A 21 -2.32 0.81 -4.72
CA VAL A 21 -1.46 1.50 -5.71
C VAL A 21 -1.71 0.97 -7.13
N SER A 22 -1.99 -0.33 -7.30
CA SER A 22 -2.36 -0.87 -8.61
C SER A 22 -3.73 -0.38 -9.10
N VAL A 23 -4.70 -0.19 -8.17
CA VAL A 23 -5.98 0.44 -8.50
C VAL A 23 -5.78 1.89 -8.93
N TYR A 24 -5.03 2.66 -8.16
CA TYR A 24 -4.64 4.03 -8.50
C TYR A 24 -3.97 4.09 -9.88
N GLN A 25 -2.95 3.26 -10.12
CA GLN A 25 -2.24 3.25 -11.40
C GLN A 25 -3.13 2.90 -12.59
N ARG A 26 -4.07 1.97 -12.41
CA ARG A 26 -5.05 1.63 -13.46
C ARG A 26 -5.93 2.83 -13.81
N ASN A 27 -6.44 3.51 -12.80
CA ASN A 27 -7.26 4.70 -12.96
C ASN A 27 -6.47 5.83 -13.62
N LEU A 28 -5.21 6.00 -13.21
CA LEU A 28 -4.32 7.00 -13.78
C LEU A 28 -4.01 6.71 -15.26
N MET A 29 -3.72 5.46 -15.63
CA MET A 29 -3.51 5.08 -17.04
C MET A 29 -4.74 5.42 -17.88
N ALA A 30 -5.94 5.09 -17.39
CA ALA A 30 -7.18 5.44 -18.10
C ALA A 30 -7.40 6.96 -18.23
N ALA A 31 -7.07 7.74 -17.17
CA ALA A 31 -7.17 9.19 -17.23
C ALA A 31 -6.14 9.83 -18.18
N MET A 32 -4.94 9.24 -18.29
CA MET A 32 -3.93 9.69 -19.25
C MET A 32 -4.27 9.31 -20.69
N ASP A 33 -4.92 8.14 -20.91
CA ASP A 33 -5.40 7.72 -22.23
C ASP A 33 -6.53 8.60 -22.78
N ALA A 34 -7.30 9.23 -21.90
CA ALA A 34 -8.34 10.19 -22.29
C ALA A 34 -7.76 11.56 -22.74
N ARG A 35 -6.43 11.70 -22.78
CA ARG A 35 -5.72 12.92 -23.14
C ARG A 35 -4.96 12.76 -24.44
N ASP A 36 -5.23 13.59 -25.42
CA ASP A 36 -4.56 13.56 -26.74
C ASP A 36 -3.09 14.03 -26.65
N ASP A 37 -2.71 14.79 -25.58
CA ASP A 37 -1.38 15.36 -25.42
C ASP A 37 -0.41 14.42 -24.64
N VAL A 38 -0.82 13.20 -24.29
CA VAL A 38 -0.03 12.25 -23.48
C VAL A 38 0.06 10.87 -24.12
N VAL A 39 1.28 10.32 -24.13
CA VAL A 39 1.52 8.90 -24.42
C VAL A 39 2.07 8.24 -23.17
N ALA A 40 1.35 7.29 -22.62
CA ALA A 40 1.68 6.60 -21.38
C ALA A 40 2.24 5.19 -21.62
N GLY A 41 3.37 4.87 -21.00
CA GLY A 41 3.92 3.52 -20.91
C GLY A 41 4.04 3.09 -19.44
N PHE A 42 4.27 1.80 -19.20
CA PHE A 42 4.36 1.26 -17.85
C PHE A 42 5.40 0.12 -17.76
N PHE A 43 6.14 0.08 -16.65
CA PHE A 43 6.94 -1.11 -16.34
C PHE A 43 6.88 -1.48 -14.85
N SER A 44 7.20 -2.76 -14.56
CA SER A 44 7.27 -3.31 -13.20
C SER A 44 8.58 -4.05 -12.96
N SER A 45 8.93 -4.28 -11.67
CA SER A 45 10.15 -4.98 -11.27
C SER A 45 9.98 -5.72 -9.94
N GLY A 46 10.81 -6.75 -9.71
CA GLY A 46 10.91 -7.44 -8.43
C GLY A 46 9.99 -8.64 -8.25
N LEU A 47 9.18 -8.99 -9.27
CA LEU A 47 8.25 -10.12 -9.22
C LEU A 47 8.51 -11.21 -10.27
N SER A 48 9.15 -10.87 -11.37
CA SER A 48 9.34 -11.76 -12.50
C SER A 48 10.74 -12.38 -12.46
N TYR A 49 10.82 -13.71 -12.39
CA TYR A 49 12.08 -14.45 -12.26
C TYR A 49 12.09 -15.67 -13.17
N ASP A 50 13.28 -16.01 -13.71
CA ASP A 50 13.49 -17.31 -14.36
C ASP A 50 13.72 -18.41 -13.33
N LEU A 51 13.34 -19.65 -13.66
CA LEU A 51 13.65 -20.82 -12.79
C LEU A 51 15.14 -21.13 -12.74
N PRO A 52 15.90 -21.18 -13.87
CA PRO A 52 17.35 -21.07 -13.82
C PRO A 52 17.72 -19.60 -13.59
N ALA A 53 18.56 -19.33 -12.60
CA ALA A 53 19.04 -17.99 -12.33
C ALA A 53 19.71 -17.39 -13.58
N GLY A 54 19.28 -16.21 -13.97
CA GLY A 54 19.84 -15.46 -15.10
C GLY A 54 20.14 -14.01 -14.73
N PRO A 55 20.83 -13.25 -15.60
CA PRO A 55 21.05 -11.83 -15.36
C PRO A 55 19.74 -11.03 -15.44
N PRO A 56 19.67 -9.88 -14.77
CA PRO A 56 18.58 -8.93 -14.95
C PRO A 56 18.46 -8.50 -16.43
N ARG A 57 17.23 -8.44 -16.91
CA ARG A 57 16.88 -7.95 -18.24
C ARG A 57 15.48 -7.38 -18.26
N TRP A 58 15.14 -6.60 -19.25
CA TRP A 58 13.77 -6.18 -19.49
C TRP A 58 13.14 -6.99 -20.64
N GLU A 59 11.81 -7.15 -20.57
CA GLU A 59 11.03 -7.70 -21.68
C GLU A 59 9.60 -7.12 -21.70
N ALA A 60 8.94 -7.20 -22.85
CA ALA A 60 7.52 -6.87 -22.94
C ALA A 60 6.69 -7.91 -22.17
N VAL A 61 5.66 -7.48 -21.44
CA VAL A 61 4.78 -8.37 -20.67
C VAL A 61 4.05 -9.33 -21.61
N ARG A 62 4.23 -10.64 -21.42
CA ARG A 62 3.64 -11.70 -22.24
C ARG A 62 2.58 -12.52 -21.52
N HIS A 63 2.28 -12.20 -20.27
CA HIS A 63 1.29 -12.88 -19.42
C HIS A 63 0.17 -11.93 -18.97
N GLY A 64 -0.84 -12.49 -18.28
CA GLY A 64 -2.00 -11.70 -17.81
C GLY A 64 -2.87 -11.17 -18.95
N PRO A 65 -3.64 -10.10 -18.70
CA PRO A 65 -4.52 -9.49 -19.69
C PRO A 65 -3.77 -9.05 -20.95
N ARG A 66 -4.41 -9.20 -22.10
CA ARG A 66 -3.83 -8.75 -23.38
C ARG A 66 -3.90 -7.24 -23.56
N THR A 67 -4.78 -6.57 -22.83
CA THR A 67 -4.91 -5.12 -22.83
C THR A 67 -3.56 -4.45 -22.56
N ASP A 68 -3.24 -3.42 -23.30
CA ASP A 68 -2.05 -2.57 -23.13
C ASP A 68 -0.70 -3.30 -23.22
N ARG A 69 -0.63 -4.53 -23.77
CA ARG A 69 0.64 -5.26 -23.88
C ARG A 69 1.71 -4.52 -24.69
N HIS A 70 1.32 -3.68 -25.63
CA HIS A 70 2.24 -2.89 -26.46
C HIS A 70 3.01 -1.83 -25.69
N ARG A 71 2.55 -1.46 -24.50
CA ARG A 71 3.12 -0.39 -23.66
C ARG A 71 3.41 -0.85 -22.22
N ARG A 72 3.45 -2.17 -21.97
CA ARG A 72 3.74 -2.75 -20.66
C ARG A 72 5.00 -3.62 -20.73
N TRP A 73 5.94 -3.32 -19.83
CA TRP A 73 7.22 -4.03 -19.72
C TRP A 73 7.47 -4.50 -18.29
N GLU A 74 8.43 -5.38 -18.13
CA GLU A 74 8.84 -5.90 -16.84
C GLU A 74 10.35 -6.13 -16.79
N ILE A 75 10.95 -5.92 -15.61
CA ILE A 75 12.33 -6.34 -15.33
C ILE A 75 12.26 -7.75 -14.78
N VAL A 76 12.89 -8.65 -15.48
CA VAL A 76 13.04 -10.07 -15.08
C VAL A 76 14.36 -10.24 -14.37
N ASN A 77 14.40 -11.03 -13.30
CA ASN A 77 15.58 -11.32 -12.47
C ASN A 77 16.16 -10.09 -11.74
N ALA A 78 15.35 -9.08 -11.43
CA ALA A 78 15.81 -7.97 -10.61
C ALA A 78 16.41 -8.46 -9.28
N ALA A 79 17.52 -7.83 -8.84
CA ALA A 79 18.18 -8.25 -7.61
C ALA A 79 17.31 -8.01 -6.38
N ALA A 80 16.65 -6.86 -6.29
CA ALA A 80 15.71 -6.57 -5.20
C ALA A 80 14.35 -7.21 -5.46
N LEU A 81 13.91 -8.06 -4.52
CA LEU A 81 12.57 -8.64 -4.53
C LEU A 81 11.52 -7.59 -4.12
N ALA A 82 10.32 -7.69 -4.69
CA ALA A 82 9.14 -6.97 -4.24
C ALA A 82 8.05 -7.97 -3.77
N PRO A 83 7.15 -7.57 -2.85
CA PRO A 83 7.14 -6.30 -2.10
C PRO A 83 8.32 -6.16 -1.12
N ALA A 84 8.54 -4.97 -0.59
CA ALA A 84 9.73 -4.57 0.16
C ALA A 84 10.17 -5.53 1.28
N HIS A 85 9.22 -6.14 2.02
CA HIS A 85 9.55 -7.08 3.10
C HIS A 85 10.20 -8.38 2.59
N HIS A 86 10.11 -8.68 1.29
CA HIS A 86 10.82 -9.82 0.68
C HIS A 86 12.32 -9.56 0.46
N SER A 87 12.72 -8.30 0.38
CA SER A 87 14.12 -7.86 0.28
C SER A 87 14.55 -7.02 1.48
N PHE A 88 13.92 -7.22 2.64
CA PHE A 88 14.23 -6.46 3.85
C PHE A 88 15.71 -6.61 4.23
N GLY A 89 16.42 -5.47 4.33
CA GLY A 89 17.85 -5.46 4.63
C GLY A 89 18.77 -5.89 3.49
N ASP A 90 18.25 -6.16 2.29
CA ASP A 90 19.05 -6.52 1.13
C ASP A 90 19.78 -5.28 0.57
N PRO A 91 21.13 -5.32 0.41
CA PRO A 91 21.90 -4.26 -0.22
C PRO A 91 21.43 -3.90 -1.63
N ALA A 92 20.82 -4.83 -2.35
CA ALA A 92 20.27 -4.60 -3.68
C ALA A 92 19.13 -3.55 -3.71
N GLN A 93 18.55 -3.20 -2.56
CA GLN A 93 17.65 -2.02 -2.47
C GLN A 93 18.40 -0.70 -2.69
N VAL A 94 19.73 -0.68 -2.49
CA VAL A 94 20.57 0.51 -2.66
C VAL A 94 21.25 0.48 -4.03
N GLU A 95 21.97 -0.57 -4.35
CA GLU A 95 22.76 -0.67 -5.58
C GLU A 95 22.73 -2.11 -6.14
N ASP A 96 22.45 -2.24 -7.44
CA ASP A 96 22.67 -3.44 -8.25
C ASP A 96 22.86 -3.05 -9.71
N ARG A 97 24.13 -3.00 -10.13
CA ARG A 97 24.51 -2.50 -11.45
C ARG A 97 23.82 -3.21 -12.62
N ALA A 98 23.53 -4.50 -12.47
CA ALA A 98 22.89 -5.27 -13.53
C ALA A 98 21.40 -4.90 -13.68
N THR A 99 20.64 -4.78 -12.57
CA THR A 99 19.25 -4.29 -12.59
C THR A 99 19.18 -2.85 -13.10
N GLU A 100 20.09 -1.97 -12.66
CA GLU A 100 20.17 -0.58 -13.09
C GLU A 100 20.42 -0.47 -14.61
N ALA A 101 21.32 -1.30 -15.15
CA ALA A 101 21.58 -1.35 -16.60
C ALA A 101 20.33 -1.81 -17.36
N ALA A 102 19.65 -2.86 -16.89
CA ALA A 102 18.42 -3.35 -17.51
C ALA A 102 17.31 -2.30 -17.56
N VAL A 103 17.17 -1.49 -16.50
CA VAL A 103 16.20 -0.36 -16.48
C VAL A 103 16.61 0.72 -17.46
N CYS A 104 17.88 1.11 -17.49
CA CYS A 104 18.38 2.11 -18.46
C CYS A 104 18.19 1.64 -19.91
N ASP A 105 18.40 0.35 -20.19
CA ASP A 105 18.20 -0.22 -21.52
C ASP A 105 16.72 -0.28 -21.91
N LEU A 106 15.81 -0.55 -20.95
CA LEU A 106 14.37 -0.44 -21.16
C LEU A 106 14.01 0.99 -21.57
N VAL A 107 14.44 1.98 -20.80
CA VAL A 107 14.15 3.40 -21.08
C VAL A 107 14.69 3.81 -22.45
N ALA A 108 15.90 3.38 -22.83
CA ALA A 108 16.49 3.64 -24.14
C ALA A 108 15.70 2.98 -25.28
N ALA A 109 15.33 1.72 -25.12
CA ALA A 109 14.72 0.93 -26.18
C ALA A 109 13.23 1.28 -26.43
N THR A 110 12.54 1.77 -25.41
CA THR A 110 11.09 2.08 -25.47
C THR A 110 10.81 3.58 -25.62
N GLY A 111 11.82 4.43 -25.41
CA GLY A 111 11.73 5.89 -25.49
C GLY A 111 11.59 6.46 -26.90
N PRO A 112 11.76 7.78 -27.05
CA PRO A 112 12.15 8.72 -25.97
C PRO A 112 11.03 8.96 -24.97
N TRP A 113 11.41 9.20 -23.70
CA TRP A 113 10.49 9.53 -22.60
C TRP A 113 10.84 10.92 -22.07
N ASP A 114 9.81 11.76 -21.86
CA ASP A 114 9.97 13.08 -21.24
C ASP A 114 10.01 12.96 -19.70
N VAL A 115 9.19 12.03 -19.17
CA VAL A 115 9.01 11.84 -17.73
C VAL A 115 9.09 10.35 -17.38
N LEU A 116 9.81 10.04 -16.30
CA LEU A 116 9.70 8.78 -15.57
C LEU A 116 8.99 9.06 -14.24
N HIS A 117 7.79 8.50 -14.06
CA HIS A 117 7.02 8.63 -12.84
C HIS A 117 7.03 7.32 -12.05
N LEU A 118 7.73 7.32 -10.93
CA LEU A 118 7.87 6.17 -10.03
C LEU A 118 6.81 6.28 -8.93
N ASN A 119 5.90 5.29 -8.82
CA ASN A 119 4.92 5.26 -7.72
C ASN A 119 5.49 4.67 -6.41
N ASN A 120 6.68 4.14 -6.46
CA ASN A 120 7.53 3.72 -5.35
C ASN A 120 8.89 3.29 -5.91
N LEU A 121 9.77 2.80 -5.02
CA LEU A 121 11.09 2.26 -5.40
C LEU A 121 11.24 0.77 -5.05
N GLU A 122 10.17 0.09 -4.59
CA GLU A 122 10.23 -1.34 -4.31
C GLU A 122 10.58 -2.13 -5.57
N GLY A 123 11.50 -3.10 -5.47
CA GLY A 123 11.95 -3.88 -6.62
C GLY A 123 12.98 -3.19 -7.52
N LEU A 124 13.44 -1.97 -7.15
CA LEU A 124 14.51 -1.24 -7.82
C LEU A 124 15.63 -0.86 -6.84
N PRO A 125 16.91 -0.89 -7.26
CA PRO A 125 17.98 -0.23 -6.53
C PRO A 125 17.84 1.28 -6.65
N VAL A 126 18.00 2.03 -5.56
CA VAL A 126 17.84 3.50 -5.62
C VAL A 126 18.91 4.17 -6.49
N ALA A 127 20.09 3.58 -6.62
CA ALA A 127 21.16 4.07 -7.48
C ALA A 127 20.75 4.20 -8.96
N VAL A 128 19.66 3.51 -9.37
CA VAL A 128 19.11 3.64 -10.73
C VAL A 128 18.74 5.09 -11.08
N LEU A 129 18.34 5.90 -10.09
CA LEU A 129 17.97 7.30 -10.29
C LEU A 129 19.16 8.10 -10.86
N GLY A 130 20.35 7.94 -10.26
CA GLY A 130 21.57 8.59 -10.72
C GLY A 130 22.02 8.12 -12.11
N ARG A 131 21.92 6.80 -12.37
CA ARG A 131 22.25 6.26 -13.70
C ARG A 131 21.31 6.76 -14.79
N LEU A 132 20.04 6.86 -14.50
CA LEU A 132 19.05 7.41 -15.43
C LEU A 132 19.34 8.88 -15.75
N LYS A 133 19.64 9.70 -14.75
CA LYS A 133 20.02 11.10 -14.96
C LYS A 133 21.31 11.25 -15.74
N ALA A 134 22.31 10.41 -15.48
CA ALA A 134 23.56 10.42 -16.22
C ALA A 134 23.38 10.04 -17.70
N ARG A 135 22.56 9.01 -17.98
CA ARG A 135 22.33 8.53 -19.35
C ARG A 135 21.31 9.36 -20.13
N PHE A 136 20.32 9.94 -19.44
CA PHE A 136 19.22 10.72 -20.01
C PHE A 136 19.06 12.05 -19.25
N PRO A 137 19.94 13.03 -19.45
CA PRO A 137 19.92 14.28 -18.69
C PRO A 137 18.60 15.06 -18.80
N GLY A 138 17.91 14.93 -19.95
CA GLY A 138 16.60 15.56 -20.18
C GLY A 138 15.41 14.81 -19.57
N LEU A 139 15.61 13.59 -19.07
CA LEU A 139 14.53 12.81 -18.45
C LEU A 139 14.14 13.41 -17.09
N ARG A 140 12.89 13.81 -16.97
CA ARG A 140 12.35 14.27 -15.69
C ARG A 140 11.96 13.08 -14.82
N ILE A 141 12.45 13.02 -13.59
CA ILE A 141 12.14 11.94 -12.64
C ILE A 141 11.21 12.47 -11.55
N VAL A 142 10.00 11.91 -11.48
CA VAL A 142 8.98 12.20 -10.47
C VAL A 142 8.78 10.96 -9.61
N LEU A 143 8.85 11.11 -8.29
CA LEU A 143 8.60 10.02 -7.34
C LEU A 143 7.35 10.31 -6.53
N SER A 144 6.34 9.43 -6.59
CA SER A 144 5.19 9.46 -5.70
C SER A 144 5.41 8.53 -4.51
N LEU A 145 5.24 9.05 -3.30
CA LEU A 145 5.32 8.29 -2.06
C LEU A 145 3.93 7.79 -1.66
N HIS A 146 3.60 6.57 -2.11
CA HIS A 146 2.38 5.87 -1.71
C HIS A 146 2.57 5.05 -0.42
N ASN A 147 3.80 4.88 0.01
CA ASN A 147 4.20 4.22 1.25
C ASN A 147 5.54 4.81 1.73
N HIS A 148 6.06 4.31 2.84
CA HIS A 148 7.27 4.83 3.45
C HIS A 148 8.55 4.07 3.03
N PHE A 149 8.61 3.42 1.87
CA PHE A 149 9.76 2.61 1.45
C PHE A 149 11.08 3.40 1.40
N ALA A 150 11.04 4.66 1.06
CA ALA A 150 12.22 5.53 1.06
C ALA A 150 12.91 5.59 2.44
N VAL A 151 12.14 5.53 3.53
CA VAL A 151 12.63 5.67 4.91
C VAL A 151 12.53 4.38 5.73
N CYS A 152 11.67 3.44 5.35
CA CYS A 152 11.43 2.19 6.06
C CYS A 152 11.49 0.99 5.10
N PRO A 153 12.43 0.04 5.28
CA PRO A 153 12.55 -1.12 4.38
C PRO A 153 11.37 -2.09 4.45
N GLN A 154 10.44 -1.88 5.43
CA GLN A 154 9.18 -2.63 5.57
C GLN A 154 7.96 -1.83 5.06
N VAL A 155 8.14 -0.61 4.58
CA VAL A 155 7.16 0.34 4.02
C VAL A 155 6.20 1.01 4.98
N ASN A 156 5.96 0.49 6.18
CA ASN A 156 4.82 0.88 7.01
C ASN A 156 5.18 1.53 8.35
N LEU A 157 6.47 1.69 8.67
CA LEU A 157 6.91 2.23 9.98
C LEU A 157 6.23 1.50 11.17
N TRP A 158 6.05 0.18 11.06
CA TRP A 158 5.35 -0.67 12.01
C TRP A 158 6.29 -1.74 12.57
N TRP A 159 6.74 -1.56 13.80
CA TRP A 159 7.78 -2.39 14.42
C TRP A 159 7.19 -3.68 14.99
N GLN A 160 7.78 -4.83 14.63
CA GLN A 160 7.41 -6.18 15.10
C GLN A 160 5.91 -6.52 14.94
N GLU A 161 5.21 -5.87 14.02
CA GLU A 161 3.75 -5.98 13.89
C GLU A 161 2.97 -5.62 15.19
N ARG A 162 3.52 -4.74 16.04
CA ARG A 162 2.98 -4.38 17.35
C ARG A 162 2.78 -2.89 17.56
N SER A 163 3.74 -2.07 17.16
CA SER A 163 3.72 -0.63 17.46
C SER A 163 4.28 0.21 16.32
N ALA A 164 3.91 1.49 16.27
CA ALA A 164 4.52 2.44 15.36
C ALA A 164 6.02 2.58 15.64
N CYS A 165 6.82 2.61 14.57
CA CYS A 165 8.26 2.85 14.64
C CYS A 165 8.51 4.36 14.60
N THR A 166 8.62 4.97 15.79
CA THR A 166 8.90 6.40 15.93
C THR A 166 10.39 6.71 15.89
N ASP A 167 11.23 5.75 16.32
CA ASP A 167 12.67 5.81 16.22
C ASP A 167 13.23 4.45 15.79
N PHE A 168 14.10 4.46 14.79
CA PHE A 168 14.78 3.24 14.31
C PHE A 168 16.13 2.99 15.01
N GLU A 169 16.51 3.84 15.97
CA GLU A 169 17.71 3.72 16.81
C GLU A 169 19.01 3.53 16.01
N GLY A 170 19.18 4.34 14.95
CA GLY A 170 20.31 4.19 14.03
C GLY A 170 20.35 2.86 13.29
N GLY A 171 19.21 2.21 13.11
CA GLY A 171 19.07 0.91 12.44
C GLY A 171 18.95 -0.29 13.38
N ARG A 172 19.26 -0.15 14.67
CA ARG A 172 19.19 -1.27 15.64
C ARG A 172 17.79 -1.85 15.77
N ALA A 173 16.76 -1.00 15.79
CA ALA A 173 15.36 -1.45 15.81
C ALA A 173 14.98 -2.24 14.55
N CYS A 174 15.61 -1.97 13.41
CA CYS A 174 15.35 -2.70 12.17
C CYS A 174 15.85 -4.14 12.20
N VAL A 175 16.93 -4.41 12.93
CA VAL A 175 17.51 -5.76 13.06
C VAL A 175 16.50 -6.80 13.58
N THR A 176 15.63 -6.37 14.49
CA THR A 176 14.60 -7.23 15.10
C THR A 176 13.19 -6.89 14.64
N CYS A 177 13.05 -6.07 13.59
CA CYS A 177 11.75 -5.53 13.17
C CYS A 177 10.80 -6.60 12.61
N LEU A 178 11.32 -7.52 11.80
CA LEU A 178 10.51 -8.63 11.27
C LEU A 178 10.66 -9.86 12.16
N PRO A 179 9.55 -10.49 12.55
CA PRO A 179 9.58 -11.70 13.40
C PRO A 179 10.20 -12.90 12.67
N CYS A 180 10.18 -12.88 11.33
CA CYS A 180 10.78 -13.92 10.50
C CYS A 180 11.26 -13.30 9.18
N MET A 181 12.53 -13.48 8.87
CA MET A 181 13.07 -13.07 7.58
C MET A 181 12.71 -14.13 6.53
N PRO A 182 12.07 -13.74 5.42
CA PRO A 182 11.75 -14.67 4.36
C PRO A 182 13.04 -15.14 3.65
N ASP A 183 13.10 -16.45 3.32
CA ASP A 183 14.18 -16.99 2.50
C ASP A 183 14.03 -16.48 1.05
N GLN A 184 14.86 -15.54 0.66
CA GLN A 184 14.83 -14.91 -0.66
C GLN A 184 15.03 -15.92 -1.80
N ARG A 185 15.79 -17.01 -1.58
CA ARG A 185 16.00 -18.06 -2.60
C ARG A 185 14.70 -18.80 -2.86
N MET A 186 13.96 -19.12 -1.79
CA MET A 186 12.65 -19.75 -1.90
C MET A 186 11.63 -18.82 -2.53
N LEU A 187 11.68 -17.52 -2.24
CA LEU A 187 10.81 -16.53 -2.86
C LEU A 187 11.10 -16.38 -4.36
N ARG A 188 12.38 -16.30 -4.76
CA ARG A 188 12.74 -16.27 -6.19
C ARG A 188 12.30 -17.53 -6.92
N LEU A 189 12.46 -18.71 -6.30
CA LEU A 189 11.96 -19.97 -6.87
C LEU A 189 10.43 -19.96 -7.03
N ALA A 190 9.70 -19.51 -6.00
CA ALA A 190 8.24 -19.42 -6.05
C ALA A 190 7.77 -18.42 -7.12
N ASN A 191 8.38 -17.24 -7.16
CA ASN A 191 8.09 -16.24 -8.18
C ASN A 191 8.45 -16.73 -9.60
N GLY A 192 9.56 -17.43 -9.76
CA GLY A 192 9.97 -18.02 -11.05
C GLY A 192 8.99 -19.09 -11.53
N LEU A 193 8.52 -19.93 -10.63
CA LEU A 193 7.47 -20.89 -10.95
C LEU A 193 6.16 -20.19 -11.36
N ALA A 194 5.72 -19.20 -10.57
CA ALA A 194 4.53 -18.43 -10.89
C ALA A 194 4.66 -17.73 -12.24
N TYR A 195 5.81 -17.12 -12.51
CA TYR A 195 6.11 -16.46 -13.77
C TYR A 195 6.03 -17.42 -14.96
N ARG A 196 6.65 -18.60 -14.83
CA ARG A 196 6.60 -19.63 -15.88
C ARG A 196 5.18 -20.13 -16.16
N LEU A 197 4.39 -20.37 -15.11
CA LEU A 197 2.99 -20.78 -15.24
C LEU A 197 2.15 -19.68 -15.93
N LYS A 198 2.34 -18.41 -15.54
CA LYS A 198 1.66 -17.27 -16.17
C LYS A 198 2.03 -17.13 -17.65
N ARG A 199 3.29 -17.31 -18.01
CA ARG A 199 3.74 -17.30 -19.42
C ARG A 199 3.16 -18.45 -20.23
N ALA A 200 2.94 -19.61 -19.60
CA ALA A 200 2.24 -20.74 -20.21
C ALA A 200 0.71 -20.55 -20.29
N GLY A 201 0.19 -19.39 -19.89
CA GLY A 201 -1.24 -19.06 -19.96
C GLY A 201 -2.07 -19.58 -18.78
N VAL A 202 -1.43 -20.17 -17.76
CA VAL A 202 -2.13 -20.62 -16.54
C VAL A 202 -2.38 -19.43 -15.63
N ARG A 203 -3.65 -19.07 -15.45
CA ARG A 203 -4.04 -17.84 -14.72
C ARG A 203 -3.98 -18.04 -13.20
N PRO A 204 -3.37 -17.12 -12.44
CA PRO A 204 -3.47 -17.09 -10.99
C PRO A 204 -4.93 -17.08 -10.50
N GLY A 205 -5.17 -17.73 -9.35
CA GLY A 205 -6.53 -17.84 -8.78
C GLY A 205 -7.40 -18.91 -9.42
N THR A 206 -6.89 -19.64 -10.43
CA THR A 206 -7.54 -20.85 -10.96
C THR A 206 -7.11 -22.09 -10.20
N ARG A 207 -7.99 -23.12 -10.13
CA ARG A 207 -7.63 -24.42 -9.50
C ARG A 207 -6.39 -25.04 -10.13
N ALA A 208 -6.23 -24.90 -11.45
CA ALA A 208 -5.06 -25.41 -12.17
C ALA A 208 -3.76 -24.74 -11.68
N PHE A 209 -3.75 -23.39 -11.57
CA PHE A 209 -2.60 -22.65 -11.04
C PHE A 209 -2.28 -23.09 -9.61
N ASP A 210 -3.27 -23.09 -8.73
CA ASP A 210 -3.10 -23.41 -7.31
C ASP A 210 -2.61 -24.84 -7.08
N VAL A 211 -3.10 -25.80 -7.86
CA VAL A 211 -2.67 -27.18 -7.79
C VAL A 211 -1.24 -27.33 -8.29
N MET A 212 -0.93 -26.83 -9.50
CA MET A 212 0.41 -26.89 -10.08
C MET A 212 1.44 -26.18 -9.21
N PHE A 213 1.12 -24.98 -8.72
CA PHE A 213 2.00 -24.19 -7.87
C PHE A 213 2.29 -24.89 -6.54
N ARG A 214 1.25 -25.36 -5.85
CA ARG A 214 1.41 -26.09 -4.57
C ARG A 214 2.14 -27.42 -4.72
N TRP A 215 1.85 -28.18 -5.78
CA TRP A 215 2.53 -29.46 -6.04
C TRP A 215 4.03 -29.25 -6.30
N THR A 216 4.39 -28.29 -7.13
CA THR A 216 5.80 -28.03 -7.47
C THR A 216 6.58 -27.51 -6.27
N LEU A 217 5.98 -26.63 -5.45
CA LEU A 217 6.61 -26.17 -4.20
C LEU A 217 6.79 -27.32 -3.19
N ARG A 218 5.79 -28.20 -3.07
CA ARG A 218 5.89 -29.39 -2.18
C ARG A 218 6.95 -30.39 -2.67
N ALA A 219 7.00 -30.65 -3.96
CA ALA A 219 8.00 -31.54 -4.56
C ALA A 219 9.41 -30.95 -4.39
N GLY A 220 9.60 -29.67 -4.69
CA GLY A 220 10.88 -28.96 -4.46
C GLY A 220 11.30 -28.97 -2.99
N GLY A 221 10.38 -28.74 -2.06
CA GLY A 221 10.65 -28.78 -0.62
C GLY A 221 10.99 -30.20 -0.10
N ARG A 222 10.42 -31.26 -0.70
CA ARG A 222 10.79 -32.64 -0.37
C ARG A 222 12.17 -32.98 -0.92
N GLY A 223 12.46 -32.63 -2.19
CA GLY A 223 13.77 -32.82 -2.80
C GLY A 223 14.88 -32.12 -2.03
N MET A 224 14.66 -30.86 -1.61
CA MET A 224 15.62 -30.09 -0.82
C MET A 224 15.87 -30.69 0.57
N ARG A 225 14.82 -31.21 1.22
CA ARG A 225 14.97 -31.94 2.50
C ARG A 225 15.76 -33.25 2.35
N ALA A 226 15.53 -34.01 1.27
CA ALA A 226 16.29 -35.20 0.96
C ALA A 226 17.77 -34.87 0.71
N LEU A 227 18.07 -33.85 -0.09
CA LEU A 227 19.42 -33.37 -0.35
C LEU A 227 20.14 -32.85 0.91
N ARG A 228 19.42 -32.16 1.82
CA ARG A 228 19.99 -31.71 3.11
C ARG A 228 20.34 -32.88 4.05
N ARG A 229 19.61 -34.01 3.97
CA ARG A 229 19.93 -35.21 4.73
C ARG A 229 21.18 -35.92 4.23
N LEU A 230 21.55 -35.71 2.97
CA LEU A 230 22.75 -36.30 2.34
C LEU A 230 24.00 -35.41 2.50
N ARG A 231 23.85 -34.20 3.00
CA ARG A 231 24.99 -33.31 3.30
C ARG A 231 25.39 -33.45 4.77
N PRO A 232 26.70 -33.58 5.09
CA PRO A 232 27.17 -33.54 6.48
C PRO A 232 26.69 -32.25 7.13
N SER A 233 26.22 -32.32 8.40
CA SER A 233 25.88 -31.12 9.17
C SER A 233 27.08 -30.20 9.16
N PRO A 234 26.90 -28.89 8.83
CA PRO A 234 27.95 -27.94 9.10
C PRO A 234 28.25 -27.97 10.61
N GLY A 235 29.51 -28.04 10.97
CA GLY A 235 29.95 -27.91 12.36
C GLY A 235 29.33 -26.68 13.01
N ALA A 236 29.36 -26.61 14.36
CA ALA A 236 28.75 -25.59 15.18
C ALA A 236 28.80 -24.20 14.49
N LEU A 237 27.59 -23.62 14.26
CA LEU A 237 27.49 -22.28 13.68
C LEU A 237 28.35 -21.33 14.51
N PRO A 238 29.21 -20.51 13.88
CA PRO A 238 29.92 -19.48 14.60
C PRO A 238 28.91 -18.63 15.37
N ALA A 239 29.27 -18.21 16.57
CA ALA A 239 28.45 -17.32 17.39
C ALA A 239 28.00 -16.16 16.50
N VAL A 240 26.68 -16.04 16.30
CA VAL A 240 26.10 -14.96 15.47
C VAL A 240 26.44 -13.66 16.20
N GLU A 241 27.40 -12.91 15.68
CA GLU A 241 27.58 -11.52 16.04
C GLU A 241 26.21 -10.83 15.95
N ARG A 242 25.83 -10.08 16.99
CA ARG A 242 24.57 -9.35 16.98
C ARG A 242 24.52 -8.52 15.69
N PRO A 243 23.51 -8.73 14.82
CA PRO A 243 23.50 -8.03 13.55
C PRO A 243 23.60 -6.51 13.80
N ASP A 244 24.53 -5.89 13.11
CA ASP A 244 24.74 -4.44 13.19
C ASP A 244 23.57 -3.70 12.53
N GLY A 245 23.08 -2.62 13.15
CA GLY A 245 22.09 -1.73 12.58
C GLY A 245 22.61 -0.82 11.46
N ALA A 246 23.92 -0.70 11.33
CA ALA A 246 24.57 0.21 10.37
C ALA A 246 24.11 0.04 8.92
N PRO A 247 23.88 -1.18 8.37
CA PRO A 247 23.36 -1.34 7.01
C PRO A 247 21.98 -0.70 6.78
N PHE A 248 21.10 -0.72 7.80
CA PHE A 248 19.79 -0.07 7.71
C PHE A 248 19.89 1.46 7.77
N ALA A 249 20.80 1.99 8.58
CA ALA A 249 21.10 3.42 8.62
C ALA A 249 21.70 3.89 7.28
N ALA A 250 22.68 3.17 6.75
CA ALA A 250 23.30 3.44 5.46
C ALA A 250 22.27 3.41 4.32
N ARG A 251 21.37 2.41 4.31
CA ARG A 251 20.27 2.34 3.34
C ARG A 251 19.40 3.59 3.38
N ARG A 252 18.94 4.01 4.57
CA ARG A 252 18.08 5.19 4.72
C ARG A 252 18.77 6.45 4.21
N SER A 253 20.03 6.64 4.57
CA SER A 253 20.83 7.77 4.10
C SER A 253 21.03 7.75 2.58
N ALA A 254 21.33 6.59 1.98
CA ALA A 254 21.48 6.43 0.56
C ALA A 254 20.18 6.71 -0.21
N MET A 255 19.04 6.23 0.31
CA MET A 255 17.72 6.52 -0.27
C MET A 255 17.44 8.02 -0.28
N ALA A 256 17.59 8.72 0.85
CA ALA A 256 17.35 10.16 0.94
C ALA A 256 18.30 10.93 0.04
N ALA A 257 19.58 10.60 0.03
CA ALA A 257 20.59 11.25 -0.80
C ALA A 257 20.28 11.11 -2.30
N ALA A 258 19.97 9.89 -2.77
CA ALA A 258 19.66 9.63 -4.17
C ALA A 258 18.37 10.33 -4.62
N ILE A 259 17.32 10.32 -3.78
CA ILE A 259 16.05 11.01 -4.07
C ILE A 259 16.30 12.52 -4.17
N ASN A 260 16.99 13.09 -3.19
CA ASN A 260 17.28 14.53 -3.17
C ASN A 260 18.16 14.99 -4.36
N ALA A 261 19.11 14.15 -4.78
CA ALA A 261 20.00 14.50 -5.89
C ALA A 261 19.33 14.37 -7.27
N HIS A 262 18.46 13.37 -7.45
CA HIS A 262 18.06 12.94 -8.79
C HIS A 262 16.56 13.02 -9.09
N CYS A 263 15.67 13.12 -8.08
CA CYS A 263 14.26 13.35 -8.35
C CYS A 263 13.99 14.85 -8.55
N ASP A 264 13.33 15.20 -9.64
CA ASP A 264 12.92 16.59 -9.91
C ASP A 264 11.74 17.02 -9.04
N ARG A 265 10.87 16.06 -8.68
CA ARG A 265 9.72 16.24 -7.76
C ARG A 265 9.50 14.98 -6.94
N VAL A 266 9.10 15.16 -5.68
CA VAL A 266 8.63 14.10 -4.79
C VAL A 266 7.19 14.42 -4.39
N LEU A 267 6.25 13.61 -4.86
CA LEU A 267 4.82 13.79 -4.64
C LEU A 267 4.38 12.93 -3.45
N CYS A 268 3.90 13.56 -2.40
CA CYS A 268 3.41 12.90 -1.19
C CYS A 268 1.89 12.82 -1.25
N VAL A 269 1.33 11.61 -1.12
CA VAL A 269 -0.12 11.39 -1.27
C VAL A 269 -0.97 12.00 -0.16
N SER A 270 -0.33 12.52 0.90
CA SER A 270 -0.93 13.27 2.00
C SER A 270 0.13 14.16 2.67
N ASP A 271 -0.31 15.14 3.47
CA ASP A 271 0.62 15.96 4.27
C ASP A 271 1.31 15.12 5.36
N ALA A 272 0.64 14.09 5.90
CA ALA A 272 1.26 13.14 6.81
C ALA A 272 2.49 12.47 6.18
N VAL A 273 2.37 11.99 4.93
CA VAL A 273 3.51 11.40 4.18
C VAL A 273 4.60 12.45 3.94
N ARG A 274 4.22 13.69 3.59
CA ARG A 274 5.20 14.78 3.39
C ARG A 274 5.99 15.08 4.67
N ARG A 275 5.31 15.22 5.80
CA ARG A 275 5.96 15.46 7.10
C ARG A 275 6.92 14.35 7.48
N ILE A 276 6.53 13.09 7.29
CA ILE A 276 7.38 11.93 7.55
C ILE A 276 8.58 11.91 6.59
N ALA A 277 8.37 12.15 5.30
CA ALA A 277 9.45 12.19 4.33
C ALA A 277 10.49 13.27 4.67
N VAL A 278 10.03 14.48 4.97
CA VAL A 278 10.89 15.61 5.35
C VAL A 278 11.61 15.33 6.68
N HIS A 279 10.92 14.80 7.69
CA HIS A 279 11.53 14.42 8.97
C HIS A 279 12.68 13.41 8.80
N HIS A 280 12.59 12.55 7.79
CA HIS A 280 13.62 11.55 7.48
C HIS A 280 14.61 11.99 6.37
N GLY A 281 14.70 13.28 6.08
CA GLY A 281 15.75 13.85 5.27
C GLY A 281 15.45 14.01 3.77
N ILE A 282 14.22 13.82 3.33
CA ILE A 282 13.83 14.24 1.98
C ILE A 282 13.67 15.76 1.96
N ALA A 283 14.29 16.40 0.97
CA ALA A 283 14.36 17.86 0.88
C ALA A 283 12.96 18.51 0.77
N PRO A 284 12.63 19.49 1.63
CA PRO A 284 11.28 20.10 1.67
C PRO A 284 10.89 20.81 0.38
N ASP A 285 11.84 21.43 -0.30
CA ASP A 285 11.66 22.16 -1.58
C ASP A 285 11.33 21.23 -2.76
N ARG A 286 11.64 19.93 -2.64
CA ARG A 286 11.30 18.91 -3.62
C ARG A 286 9.99 18.19 -3.33
N THR A 287 9.50 18.28 -2.08
CA THR A 287 8.30 17.56 -1.63
C THR A 287 7.04 18.39 -1.82
N HIS A 288 6.03 17.81 -2.48
CA HIS A 288 4.72 18.43 -2.72
C HIS A 288 3.61 17.49 -2.31
N VAL A 289 2.56 18.00 -1.66
CA VAL A 289 1.36 17.20 -1.41
C VAL A 289 0.58 17.08 -2.71
N SER A 290 0.28 15.83 -3.08
CA SER A 290 -0.51 15.50 -4.28
C SER A 290 -1.47 14.37 -3.93
N TYR A 291 -2.63 14.72 -3.42
CA TYR A 291 -3.66 13.74 -3.07
C TYR A 291 -4.04 12.91 -4.29
N ILE A 292 -4.24 11.60 -4.06
CA ILE A 292 -4.57 10.67 -5.17
C ILE A 292 -5.94 10.98 -5.77
N GLY A 293 -6.02 10.89 -7.08
CA GLY A 293 -7.28 10.94 -7.80
C GLY A 293 -8.07 9.64 -7.63
N THR A 294 -9.38 9.76 -7.53
CA THR A 294 -10.29 8.63 -7.39
C THR A 294 -11.51 8.73 -8.28
N ALA A 295 -11.98 7.58 -8.79
CA ALA A 295 -13.26 7.48 -9.46
C ALA A 295 -14.44 7.75 -8.50
N GLU A 296 -14.24 7.58 -7.20
CA GLU A 296 -15.26 7.80 -6.17
C GLU A 296 -15.63 9.28 -6.00
N ALA A 297 -14.82 10.22 -6.49
CA ALA A 297 -15.15 11.65 -6.46
C ALA A 297 -16.51 11.98 -7.09
N ALA A 298 -16.94 11.19 -8.08
CA ALA A 298 -18.28 11.31 -8.67
C ALA A 298 -19.42 10.98 -7.68
N ALA A 299 -19.17 10.13 -6.67
CA ALA A 299 -20.15 9.84 -5.63
C ALA A 299 -20.35 11.06 -4.72
N PHE A 300 -19.30 11.83 -4.43
CA PHE A 300 -19.38 13.04 -3.63
C PHE A 300 -20.31 14.09 -4.24
N ALA A 301 -20.28 14.25 -5.57
CA ALA A 301 -21.17 15.16 -6.26
C ALA A 301 -22.65 14.72 -6.28
N ARG A 302 -22.92 13.42 -6.11
CA ARG A 302 -24.27 12.84 -6.14
C ARG A 302 -24.91 12.64 -4.77
N THR A 303 -24.13 12.72 -3.70
CA THR A 303 -24.59 12.54 -2.32
C THR A 303 -24.58 13.87 -1.58
N ALA A 304 -25.19 13.89 -0.39
CA ALA A 304 -25.19 15.04 0.50
C ALA A 304 -25.02 14.60 1.95
N PRO A 305 -24.53 15.47 2.83
CA PRO A 305 -24.47 15.17 4.27
C PRO A 305 -25.84 14.78 4.83
N ARG A 306 -25.82 13.79 5.72
CA ARG A 306 -27.02 13.29 6.42
C ARG A 306 -26.93 13.58 7.91
N PRO A 307 -28.07 13.65 8.64
CA PRO A 307 -28.05 13.65 10.11
C PRO A 307 -27.28 12.43 10.66
N VAL A 308 -26.65 12.58 11.81
CA VAL A 308 -25.91 11.52 12.52
C VAL A 308 -26.34 11.52 13.98
N PRO A 309 -26.92 10.43 14.52
CA PRO A 309 -27.34 9.21 13.80
C PRO A 309 -28.49 9.44 12.81
N CYS A 310 -28.53 8.62 11.74
CA CYS A 310 -29.64 8.64 10.77
C CYS A 310 -30.84 7.82 11.24
N ALA A 311 -30.62 6.81 12.07
CA ALA A 311 -31.67 5.90 12.53
C ALA A 311 -32.63 6.59 13.51
N ALA A 312 -33.95 6.43 13.30
CA ALA A 312 -34.99 7.02 14.13
C ALA A 312 -34.96 6.54 15.61
N ASP A 313 -34.42 5.35 15.85
CA ASP A 313 -34.20 4.80 17.20
C ASP A 313 -32.94 5.35 17.90
N GLY A 314 -32.22 6.28 17.25
CA GLY A 314 -31.01 6.90 17.77
C GLY A 314 -29.82 5.95 17.88
N THR A 315 -29.82 4.81 17.19
CA THR A 315 -28.66 3.93 17.08
C THR A 315 -27.65 4.50 16.10
N LEU A 316 -26.36 4.33 16.40
CA LEU A 316 -25.23 4.77 15.55
C LEU A 316 -24.68 3.59 14.76
N THR A 317 -24.70 3.69 13.45
CA THR A 317 -24.14 2.66 12.55
C THR A 317 -22.71 3.00 12.15
N LEU A 318 -21.76 2.21 12.63
CA LEU A 318 -20.35 2.32 12.28
C LEU A 318 -20.02 1.42 11.10
N ALA A 319 -19.09 1.83 10.23
CA ALA A 319 -18.53 0.96 9.20
C ALA A 319 -17.01 0.81 9.32
N PHE A 320 -16.53 -0.42 9.12
CA PHE A 320 -15.13 -0.74 8.89
C PHE A 320 -14.98 -1.41 7.52
N LEU A 321 -14.15 -0.84 6.66
CA LEU A 321 -13.80 -1.37 5.35
C LEU A 321 -12.32 -1.74 5.29
N GLY A 322 -11.95 -2.83 4.59
CA GLY A 322 -10.55 -3.14 4.29
C GLY A 322 -10.10 -4.53 4.71
N TYR A 323 -9.04 -4.62 5.51
CA TYR A 323 -8.44 -5.90 5.93
C TYR A 323 -8.53 -6.07 7.45
N MET A 324 -8.89 -7.28 7.91
CA MET A 324 -8.93 -7.64 9.34
C MET A 324 -7.50 -7.86 9.89
N ARG A 325 -6.67 -6.81 9.84
CA ARG A 325 -5.26 -6.83 10.25
C ARG A 325 -5.02 -5.91 11.45
N ARG A 326 -3.93 -6.16 12.18
CA ARG A 326 -3.55 -5.37 13.37
C ARG A 326 -3.19 -3.93 13.00
N ASP A 327 -2.35 -3.75 11.99
CA ASP A 327 -1.94 -2.43 11.48
C ASP A 327 -3.13 -1.57 11.03
N LYS A 328 -4.15 -2.19 10.42
CA LYS A 328 -5.40 -1.51 10.03
C LYS A 328 -6.34 -1.26 11.21
N GLY A 329 -5.96 -1.64 12.42
CA GLY A 329 -6.69 -1.39 13.65
C GLY A 329 -7.94 -2.24 13.84
N PHE A 330 -8.16 -3.31 13.04
CA PHE A 330 -9.36 -4.13 13.20
C PHE A 330 -9.43 -4.81 14.57
N HIS A 331 -8.33 -5.35 15.07
CA HIS A 331 -8.27 -5.96 16.40
C HIS A 331 -8.48 -4.93 17.51
N PHE A 332 -7.94 -3.71 17.35
CA PHE A 332 -8.24 -2.60 18.26
C PHE A 332 -9.75 -2.27 18.27
N LEU A 333 -10.37 -2.22 17.09
CA LEU A 333 -11.81 -1.97 16.99
C LEU A 333 -12.62 -3.05 17.70
N LEU A 334 -12.27 -4.34 17.55
CA LEU A 334 -12.89 -5.43 18.31
C LEU A 334 -12.73 -5.23 19.82
N ASP A 335 -11.50 -4.98 20.30
CA ASP A 335 -11.21 -4.74 21.71
C ASP A 335 -12.01 -3.55 22.28
N ALA A 336 -12.10 -2.47 21.52
CA ALA A 336 -12.82 -1.26 21.90
C ALA A 336 -14.32 -1.52 22.01
N LEU A 337 -14.94 -2.21 21.03
CA LEU A 337 -16.36 -2.51 21.02
C LEU A 337 -16.73 -3.58 22.06
N GLU A 338 -15.88 -4.58 22.29
CA GLU A 338 -16.06 -5.57 23.36
C GLU A 338 -16.04 -4.94 24.76
N SER A 339 -15.29 -3.85 24.94
CA SER A 339 -15.16 -3.15 26.22
C SER A 339 -16.26 -2.12 26.51
N LEU A 340 -17.18 -1.88 25.57
CA LEU A 340 -18.25 -0.89 25.77
C LEU A 340 -19.22 -1.31 26.91
N PRO A 341 -19.69 -0.38 27.75
CA PRO A 341 -20.80 -0.62 28.65
C PRO A 341 -22.05 -1.08 27.87
N GLY A 342 -22.84 -2.00 28.46
CA GLY A 342 -23.98 -2.60 27.76
C GLY A 342 -24.99 -1.59 27.21
N ALA A 343 -25.32 -0.55 27.97
CA ALA A 343 -26.22 0.51 27.52
C ALA A 343 -25.69 1.28 26.28
N LEU A 344 -24.37 1.45 26.18
CA LEU A 344 -23.73 2.09 25.01
C LEU A 344 -23.63 1.11 23.85
N ALA A 345 -23.22 -0.12 24.12
CA ALA A 345 -23.08 -1.18 23.11
C ALA A 345 -24.41 -1.45 22.38
N GLY A 346 -25.53 -1.51 23.09
CA GLY A 346 -26.85 -1.70 22.50
C GLY A 346 -27.35 -0.55 21.60
N ARG A 347 -26.64 0.58 21.58
CA ARG A 347 -26.91 1.71 20.69
C ARG A 347 -25.97 1.77 19.48
N VAL A 348 -25.09 0.79 19.28
CA VAL A 348 -24.13 0.74 18.19
C VAL A 348 -24.45 -0.43 17.27
N ARG A 349 -24.51 -0.15 15.97
CA ARG A 349 -24.51 -1.14 14.87
C ARG A 349 -23.15 -1.14 14.20
N LEU A 350 -22.72 -2.29 13.70
CA LEU A 350 -21.43 -2.41 13.02
C LEU A 350 -21.58 -3.08 11.64
N VAL A 351 -21.16 -2.40 10.61
CA VAL A 351 -21.01 -2.94 9.26
C VAL A 351 -19.53 -3.20 8.99
N VAL A 352 -19.17 -4.43 8.68
CA VAL A 352 -17.80 -4.83 8.34
C VAL A 352 -17.77 -5.31 6.90
N ALA A 353 -17.09 -4.59 6.02
CA ALA A 353 -16.84 -5.00 4.64
C ALA A 353 -15.36 -5.36 4.48
N ALA A 354 -15.02 -6.60 4.77
CA ALA A 354 -13.65 -7.11 4.79
C ALA A 354 -13.65 -8.61 4.51
N ARG A 355 -12.62 -9.13 3.83
CA ARG A 355 -12.44 -10.58 3.70
C ARG A 355 -12.28 -11.21 5.08
N ARG A 356 -12.85 -12.40 5.24
CA ARG A 356 -12.77 -13.17 6.48
C ARG A 356 -11.35 -13.28 7.00
N GLY A 357 -11.18 -12.95 8.26
CA GLY A 357 -9.96 -13.19 9.01
C GLY A 357 -9.80 -14.65 9.42
N ASP A 358 -8.86 -14.90 10.33
CA ASP A 358 -8.71 -16.21 10.94
C ASP A 358 -9.93 -16.60 11.81
N ARG A 359 -9.98 -17.88 12.23
CA ARG A 359 -11.11 -18.42 13.00
C ARG A 359 -11.34 -17.66 14.30
N ALA A 360 -10.28 -17.24 14.99
CA ALA A 360 -10.39 -16.53 16.26
C ALA A 360 -10.97 -15.13 16.05
N THR A 361 -10.48 -14.39 15.05
CA THR A 361 -10.99 -13.06 14.66
C THR A 361 -12.46 -13.12 14.28
N MET A 362 -12.88 -14.16 13.50
CA MET A 362 -14.27 -14.32 13.11
C MET A 362 -15.17 -14.70 14.29
N ALA A 363 -14.69 -15.49 15.24
CA ALA A 363 -15.43 -15.83 16.46
C ALA A 363 -15.68 -14.59 17.33
N ARG A 364 -14.67 -13.71 17.47
CA ARG A 364 -14.82 -12.43 18.18
C ARG A 364 -15.85 -11.53 17.50
N LEU A 365 -15.76 -11.38 16.18
CA LEU A 365 -16.72 -10.58 15.42
C LEU A 365 -18.16 -11.10 15.61
N ALA A 366 -18.35 -12.42 15.56
CA ALA A 366 -19.66 -13.02 15.82
C ALA A 366 -20.14 -12.77 17.26
N GLY A 367 -19.24 -12.82 18.25
CA GLY A 367 -19.53 -12.54 19.65
C GLY A 367 -20.04 -11.12 19.90
N LEU A 368 -19.61 -10.14 19.11
CA LEU A 368 -20.13 -8.77 19.17
C LEU A 368 -21.63 -8.69 18.85
N GLY A 369 -22.17 -9.62 18.05
CA GLY A 369 -23.59 -9.66 17.72
C GLY A 369 -24.54 -9.85 18.94
N ALA A 370 -24.01 -10.40 20.05
CA ALA A 370 -24.77 -10.52 21.32
C ALA A 370 -24.69 -9.23 22.17
N ARG A 371 -23.84 -8.28 21.82
CA ARG A 371 -23.60 -7.07 22.62
C ARG A 371 -24.08 -5.80 21.92
N LEU A 372 -23.81 -5.70 20.60
CA LEU A 372 -24.20 -4.55 19.78
C LEU A 372 -25.64 -4.70 19.30
N ALA A 373 -26.27 -3.61 18.86
CA ALA A 373 -27.59 -3.63 18.26
C ALA A 373 -27.65 -4.52 17.01
N SER A 374 -26.59 -4.50 16.17
CA SER A 374 -26.38 -5.49 15.10
C SER A 374 -24.93 -5.54 14.66
N VAL A 375 -24.54 -6.65 14.00
CA VAL A 375 -23.24 -6.80 13.31
C VAL A 375 -23.51 -7.43 11.95
N ASP A 376 -23.19 -6.69 10.91
CA ASP A 376 -23.32 -7.11 9.51
C ASP A 376 -21.94 -7.30 8.89
N HIS A 377 -21.66 -8.49 8.33
CA HIS A 377 -20.38 -8.81 7.71
C HIS A 377 -20.54 -9.18 6.24
N ALA A 378 -19.92 -8.42 5.36
CA ALA A 378 -19.70 -8.74 3.94
C ALA A 378 -18.28 -9.31 3.75
N ASP A 379 -18.17 -10.54 3.22
CA ASP A 379 -16.89 -11.23 2.97
C ASP A 379 -16.17 -10.65 1.73
N GLY A 380 -15.58 -9.48 1.91
CA GLY A 380 -15.07 -8.64 0.86
C GLY A 380 -16.18 -7.87 0.14
N TYR A 381 -15.78 -6.96 -0.75
CA TYR A 381 -16.70 -6.16 -1.55
C TYR A 381 -16.06 -5.76 -2.89
N ARG A 382 -16.88 -5.35 -3.82
CA ARG A 382 -16.48 -4.65 -5.05
C ARG A 382 -16.94 -3.21 -4.98
N HIS A 383 -16.31 -2.31 -5.73
CA HIS A 383 -16.70 -0.89 -5.77
C HIS A 383 -18.19 -0.69 -6.10
N ALA A 384 -18.76 -1.54 -6.97
CA ALA A 384 -20.20 -1.51 -7.28
C ALA A 384 -21.12 -1.86 -6.09
N ASP A 385 -20.60 -2.48 -5.03
CA ASP A 385 -21.38 -2.84 -3.85
C ASP A 385 -21.39 -1.72 -2.80
N LEU A 386 -20.50 -0.71 -2.92
CA LEU A 386 -20.28 0.31 -1.89
C LEU A 386 -21.53 1.10 -1.55
N ASP A 387 -22.30 1.55 -2.54
CA ASP A 387 -23.49 2.37 -2.30
C ASP A 387 -24.52 1.60 -1.44
N ARG A 388 -24.72 0.31 -1.74
CA ARG A 388 -25.62 -0.57 -0.99
C ARG A 388 -25.09 -0.86 0.43
N LEU A 389 -23.81 -1.18 0.56
CA LEU A 389 -23.19 -1.52 1.84
C LEU A 389 -23.13 -0.31 2.79
N LEU A 390 -22.93 0.87 2.24
CA LEU A 390 -22.76 2.10 3.01
C LEU A 390 -24.08 2.89 3.21
N ALA A 391 -25.17 2.45 2.57
CA ALA A 391 -26.47 3.11 2.72
C ALA A 391 -26.92 3.29 4.19
N PRO A 392 -26.78 2.28 5.11
CA PRO A 392 -27.20 2.41 6.50
C PRO A 392 -26.12 3.08 7.39
N VAL A 393 -24.95 3.43 6.88
CA VAL A 393 -23.80 3.84 7.69
C VAL A 393 -23.85 5.31 8.06
N ASP A 394 -23.68 5.61 9.33
CA ASP A 394 -23.58 6.96 9.87
C ASP A 394 -22.15 7.47 9.90
N VAL A 395 -21.20 6.62 10.35
CA VAL A 395 -19.80 7.01 10.57
C VAL A 395 -18.86 5.91 10.06
N GLY A 396 -17.89 6.28 9.24
CA GLY A 396 -16.79 5.42 8.86
C GLY A 396 -15.69 5.43 9.91
N VAL A 397 -15.18 4.25 10.31
CA VAL A 397 -14.12 4.14 11.32
C VAL A 397 -12.81 3.75 10.66
N ILE A 398 -11.77 4.56 10.87
CA ILE A 398 -10.40 4.34 10.39
C ILE A 398 -9.44 4.24 11.61
N PRO A 399 -9.42 3.09 12.30
CA PRO A 399 -8.73 2.93 13.57
C PRO A 399 -7.29 2.46 13.40
N VAL A 400 -6.58 2.97 12.39
CA VAL A 400 -5.22 2.55 12.05
C VAL A 400 -4.27 2.74 13.22
N LEU A 401 -3.30 1.83 13.34
CA LEU A 401 -2.26 1.88 14.37
C LEU A 401 -0.88 2.23 13.80
N TRP A 402 -0.81 2.60 12.53
CA TRP A 402 0.40 2.96 11.80
C TRP A 402 0.18 4.19 10.92
N GLU A 403 1.25 4.78 10.43
CA GLU A 403 1.22 5.94 9.53
C GLU A 403 0.71 5.54 8.13
N ASP A 404 -0.58 5.22 8.02
CA ASP A 404 -1.21 4.88 6.73
C ASP A 404 -1.24 6.10 5.82
N SER A 405 -0.65 5.98 4.64
CA SER A 405 -0.37 7.13 3.77
C SER A 405 -1.63 7.91 3.38
N LEU A 406 -2.64 7.23 2.84
CA LEU A 406 -4.00 7.71 2.60
C LEU A 406 -4.87 6.51 2.19
N PRO A 407 -5.59 5.89 3.13
CA PRO A 407 -6.35 4.68 2.84
C PRO A 407 -7.51 4.95 1.89
N GLN A 408 -7.60 4.19 0.80
CA GLN A 408 -8.67 4.35 -0.20
C GLN A 408 -10.05 4.13 0.42
N VAL A 409 -10.18 3.22 1.39
CA VAL A 409 -11.45 2.98 2.11
C VAL A 409 -11.96 4.23 2.84
N ALA A 410 -11.06 5.10 3.32
CA ALA A 410 -11.46 6.38 3.89
C ALA A 410 -12.04 7.31 2.82
N ILE A 411 -11.40 7.37 1.65
CA ILE A 411 -11.89 8.17 0.51
C ILE A 411 -13.24 7.61 0.03
N GLU A 412 -13.42 6.30 -0.06
CA GLU A 412 -14.64 5.62 -0.48
C GLU A 412 -15.85 5.99 0.40
N MET A 413 -15.66 6.00 1.73
CA MET A 413 -16.71 6.42 2.68
C MET A 413 -16.94 7.93 2.64
N HIS A 414 -15.86 8.71 2.68
CA HIS A 414 -15.93 10.17 2.66
C HIS A 414 -16.59 10.71 1.39
N ALA A 415 -16.32 10.06 0.24
CA ALA A 415 -16.96 10.39 -1.04
C ALA A 415 -18.49 10.18 -1.06
N ARG A 416 -19.04 9.48 -0.08
CA ARG A 416 -20.49 9.27 0.11
C ARG A 416 -21.08 10.12 1.23
N HIS A 417 -20.40 11.20 1.58
CA HIS A 417 -20.75 12.06 2.71
C HIS A 417 -20.93 11.29 4.03
N ILE A 418 -20.12 10.24 4.24
CA ILE A 418 -20.01 9.55 5.52
C ILE A 418 -18.84 10.16 6.28
N PRO A 419 -19.08 10.84 7.41
CA PRO A 419 -18.01 11.41 8.21
C PRO A 419 -17.13 10.32 8.81
N LEU A 420 -15.85 10.63 9.00
CA LEU A 420 -14.84 9.65 9.40
C LEU A 420 -14.41 9.89 10.86
N LEU A 421 -14.56 8.87 11.69
CA LEU A 421 -13.91 8.78 13.00
C LEU A 421 -12.55 8.09 12.80
N THR A 422 -11.46 8.83 12.91
CA THR A 422 -10.13 8.34 12.57
C THR A 422 -9.17 8.36 13.75
N ALA A 423 -8.25 7.39 13.78
CA ALA A 423 -7.06 7.55 14.60
C ALA A 423 -6.27 8.78 14.14
N ASP A 424 -5.52 9.42 15.05
CA ASP A 424 -4.71 10.62 14.79
C ASP A 424 -3.40 10.32 14.05
N MET A 425 -3.34 9.20 13.32
CA MET A 425 -2.21 8.74 12.51
C MET A 425 -2.55 8.72 11.02
N GLY A 426 -1.53 8.93 10.20
CA GLY A 426 -1.62 8.86 8.75
C GLY A 426 -2.46 9.96 8.10
N GLY A 427 -2.80 9.75 6.83
CA GLY A 427 -3.47 10.75 5.98
C GLY A 427 -4.99 10.79 6.08
N ALA A 428 -5.66 9.78 6.67
CA ALA A 428 -7.14 9.73 6.71
C ALA A 428 -7.76 10.94 7.43
N ARG A 429 -7.11 11.45 8.49
CA ARG A 429 -7.53 12.62 9.24
C ARG A 429 -7.60 13.92 8.42
N GLU A 430 -6.90 13.95 7.29
CA GLU A 430 -6.87 15.12 6.40
C GLU A 430 -8.15 15.28 5.58
N LEU A 431 -8.96 14.23 5.48
CA LEU A 431 -10.23 14.27 4.74
C LEU A 431 -11.29 15.08 5.49
N GLY A 432 -11.52 14.80 6.77
CA GLY A 432 -12.54 15.51 7.56
C GLY A 432 -12.03 16.75 8.27
N ARG A 433 -10.74 16.84 8.61
CA ARG A 433 -10.10 17.96 9.30
C ARG A 433 -10.81 18.43 10.57
N CYS A 434 -11.49 17.52 11.27
CA CYS A 434 -12.30 17.80 12.44
C CYS A 434 -11.70 17.16 13.69
N PRO A 435 -11.19 17.95 14.67
CA PRO A 435 -10.58 17.40 15.89
C PRO A 435 -11.56 16.53 16.72
N ASP A 436 -12.85 16.82 16.68
CA ASP A 436 -13.87 16.04 17.39
C ASP A 436 -14.04 14.63 16.84
N MET A 437 -13.62 14.40 15.61
CA MET A 437 -13.64 13.11 14.92
C MET A 437 -12.27 12.40 14.92
N LEU A 438 -11.33 12.85 15.79
CA LEU A 438 -10.03 12.22 15.98
C LEU A 438 -9.92 11.60 17.38
N PHE A 439 -9.22 10.48 17.47
CA PHE A 439 -8.82 9.86 18.73
C PHE A 439 -7.37 9.37 18.66
N PRO A 440 -6.61 9.36 19.79
CA PRO A 440 -5.26 8.84 19.82
C PRO A 440 -5.21 7.37 19.40
N ALA A 441 -4.30 7.01 18.50
CA ALA A 441 -4.19 5.65 17.98
C ALA A 441 -3.97 4.63 19.12
N GLY A 442 -4.81 3.60 19.16
CA GLY A 442 -4.77 2.56 20.20
C GLY A 442 -5.43 2.91 21.53
N ASP A 443 -5.97 4.11 21.70
CA ASP A 443 -6.66 4.54 22.92
C ASP A 443 -8.16 4.20 22.87
N ARG A 444 -8.55 3.10 23.57
CA ARG A 444 -9.93 2.64 23.67
C ARG A 444 -10.84 3.58 24.46
N ALA A 445 -10.28 4.26 25.46
CA ALA A 445 -11.05 5.19 26.30
C ALA A 445 -11.42 6.45 25.48
N ALA A 446 -10.46 7.00 24.75
CA ALA A 446 -10.71 8.12 23.85
C ALA A 446 -11.68 7.74 22.71
N PHE A 447 -11.54 6.55 22.11
CA PHE A 447 -12.48 6.05 21.11
C PHE A 447 -13.91 5.98 21.68
N ARG A 448 -14.09 5.40 22.89
CA ARG A 448 -15.38 5.35 23.57
C ARG A 448 -15.95 6.75 23.81
N ALA A 449 -15.15 7.69 24.31
CA ALA A 449 -15.60 9.07 24.54
C ALA A 449 -16.09 9.74 23.24
N ARG A 450 -15.49 9.43 22.09
CA ARG A 450 -15.96 9.92 20.79
C ARG A 450 -17.31 9.29 20.40
N LEU A 451 -17.53 7.99 20.67
CA LEU A 451 -18.84 7.35 20.44
C LEU A 451 -19.93 7.96 21.34
N GLU A 452 -19.65 8.17 22.63
CA GLU A 452 -20.56 8.82 23.57
C GLU A 452 -20.95 10.24 23.08
N ARG A 453 -19.96 11.02 22.62
CA ARG A 453 -20.19 12.36 22.07
C ARG A 453 -21.03 12.34 20.78
N LEU A 454 -20.77 11.39 19.87
CA LEU A 454 -21.55 11.21 18.65
C LEU A 454 -23.03 10.89 18.96
N LEU A 455 -23.27 9.95 19.88
CA LEU A 455 -24.62 9.56 20.31
C LEU A 455 -25.36 10.63 21.10
N ALA A 456 -24.65 11.57 21.70
CA ALA A 456 -25.19 12.75 22.38
C ALA A 456 -25.46 13.94 21.44
N GLY A 457 -25.15 13.81 20.12
CA GLY A 457 -25.26 14.92 19.16
C GLY A 457 -24.24 16.04 19.38
N GLY A 458 -23.13 15.73 20.07
CA GLY A 458 -22.11 16.71 20.45
C GLY A 458 -21.07 17.05 19.37
N VAL A 459 -21.30 16.62 18.13
CA VAL A 459 -20.42 16.91 16.99
C VAL A 459 -21.17 17.81 15.99
N ASP A 460 -20.56 18.93 15.64
CA ASP A 460 -21.08 19.82 14.59
C ASP A 460 -20.70 19.29 13.20
N PHE A 461 -21.61 18.55 12.56
CA PHE A 461 -21.40 18.05 11.22
C PHE A 461 -21.52 19.10 10.12
N GLY A 462 -22.13 20.25 10.40
CA GLY A 462 -22.09 21.40 9.51
C GLY A 462 -20.65 21.93 9.39
N ALA A 463 -20.01 22.18 10.53
CA ALA A 463 -18.59 22.57 10.58
C ALA A 463 -17.65 21.50 10.04
N TYR A 464 -17.94 20.20 10.31
CA TYR A 464 -17.19 19.09 9.72
C TYR A 464 -17.15 19.18 8.19
N TRP A 465 -18.31 19.27 7.54
CA TRP A 465 -18.37 19.28 6.08
C TRP A 465 -17.90 20.60 5.46
N ALA A 466 -18.03 21.72 6.17
CA ALA A 466 -17.46 22.99 5.73
C ALA A 466 -15.92 22.98 5.71
N GLY A 467 -15.29 22.24 6.63
CA GLY A 467 -13.83 22.08 6.71
C GLY A 467 -13.28 20.87 5.93
N ALA A 468 -14.13 19.96 5.50
CA ALA A 468 -13.74 18.72 4.85
C ALA A 468 -13.14 18.96 3.46
N MET A 469 -12.17 18.13 3.11
CA MET A 469 -11.54 18.17 1.79
C MET A 469 -12.33 17.30 0.81
N PRO A 470 -12.87 17.85 -0.29
CA PRO A 470 -13.52 17.04 -1.31
C PRO A 470 -12.55 16.00 -1.91
N PRO A 471 -13.00 14.77 -2.22
CA PRO A 471 -12.20 13.79 -2.94
C PRO A 471 -11.74 14.35 -4.29
N VAL A 472 -10.46 14.16 -4.61
CA VAL A 472 -9.87 14.64 -5.87
C VAL A 472 -10.33 13.74 -7.01
N SER A 473 -10.89 14.32 -8.08
CA SER A 473 -11.26 13.54 -9.28
C SER A 473 -10.03 13.07 -10.06
N LEU A 474 -10.21 12.05 -10.89
CA LEU A 474 -9.13 11.54 -11.74
C LEU A 474 -8.63 12.60 -12.72
N GLU A 475 -9.52 13.40 -13.27
CA GLU A 475 -9.21 14.48 -14.22
C GLU A 475 -8.42 15.60 -13.53
N ALA A 476 -8.87 16.04 -12.34
CA ALA A 476 -8.19 17.06 -11.55
C ALA A 476 -6.79 16.61 -11.12
N HIS A 477 -6.67 15.34 -10.71
CA HIS A 477 -5.38 14.75 -10.35
C HIS A 477 -4.46 14.64 -11.57
N ALA A 478 -4.95 14.14 -12.72
CA ALA A 478 -4.17 14.07 -13.95
C ALA A 478 -3.68 15.46 -14.38
N ALA A 479 -4.54 16.48 -14.30
CA ALA A 479 -4.17 17.86 -14.59
C ALA A 479 -3.10 18.39 -13.62
N ALA A 480 -3.19 18.04 -12.33
CA ALA A 480 -2.16 18.39 -11.33
C ALA A 480 -0.82 17.72 -11.63
N LEU A 481 -0.83 16.42 -11.96
CA LEU A 481 0.38 15.70 -12.37
C LEU A 481 1.04 16.33 -13.60
N MET A 482 0.25 16.74 -14.61
CA MET A 482 0.79 17.39 -15.81
C MET A 482 1.49 18.71 -15.47
N ARG A 483 1.03 19.47 -14.46
CA ARG A 483 1.79 20.65 -13.98
C ARG A 483 3.13 20.26 -13.37
N HIS A 484 3.17 19.20 -12.55
CA HIS A 484 4.43 18.69 -11.98
C HIS A 484 5.38 18.12 -13.05
N TYR A 485 4.86 17.61 -14.17
CA TYR A 485 5.65 17.10 -15.27
C TYR A 485 6.26 18.21 -16.17
N ARG A 486 5.62 19.38 -16.21
CA ARG A 486 6.11 20.52 -17.03
C ARG A 486 7.11 21.43 -16.29
N GLY A 487 7.16 21.40 -14.97
CA GLY A 487 8.02 22.21 -14.14
C GLY A 487 7.25 23.02 -13.17
#